data_7e45bb47ebae313204a5ce735c1b398a
#
_entry.id   7e45bb47ebae313204a5ce735c1b398a
#
_cell.length_a   1.000
_cell.length_b   1.000
_cell.length_c   1.000
_cell.angle_alpha   90.00
_cell.angle_beta   90.00
_cell.angle_gamma   90.00
#
_symmetry.space_group_name_H-M   'P 1'
#
loop_
_entity.id
_entity.type
_entity.pdbx_description
1 polymer ?
#
loop_
_entity_poly.entity_id
_entity_poly.type
_entity_poly.pdbx_seq_one_letter_code
_entity_poly.pdbx_strand_id
1 'polypeptide(L)'
;MEEKMLTMKQESEIKEKAQKIKEEKKLRKIYPMVVFGEAGDEKEVYVAYMSEPTFPQFSKLMAASEKDEVMAMRTLAKDCFIDGDRELVDNDSMFLFGLMGQLSELITTRQSTLVNL
;
A
#
# COMPACT_ATOMS: atom_id res chain seq x y z
N MET A 1 1.80 -24.72 -4.30
CA MET A 1 2.28 -23.35 -4.56
C MET A 1 3.21 -22.94 -3.45
N GLU A 2 4.41 -22.56 -3.78
CA GLU A 2 5.32 -22.04 -2.76
C GLU A 2 4.91 -20.63 -2.40
N GLU A 3 4.81 -20.37 -1.13
CA GLU A 3 4.54 -19.03 -0.62
C GLU A 3 5.82 -18.20 -0.73
N LYS A 4 5.74 -17.07 -1.40
CA LYS A 4 6.88 -16.16 -1.54
C LYS A 4 7.09 -15.38 -0.26
N MET A 5 8.33 -15.28 0.16
CA MET A 5 8.71 -14.57 1.36
C MET A 5 9.90 -13.66 1.10
N LEU A 6 9.95 -12.56 1.82
CA LEU A 6 11.11 -11.68 1.79
C LEU A 6 12.29 -12.33 2.48
N THR A 7 13.49 -12.13 1.92
CA THR A 7 14.72 -12.50 2.63
C THR A 7 14.94 -11.52 3.78
N MET A 8 15.75 -11.91 4.75
CA MET A 8 16.11 -11.02 5.87
C MET A 8 16.75 -9.73 5.39
N LYS A 9 17.61 -9.84 4.36
CA LYS A 9 18.26 -8.68 3.76
C LYS A 9 17.24 -7.74 3.10
N GLN A 10 16.32 -8.29 2.32
CA GLN A 10 15.26 -7.50 1.68
C GLN A 10 14.40 -6.79 2.70
N GLU A 11 13.96 -7.51 3.72
CA GLU A 11 13.13 -6.93 4.78
C GLU A 11 13.86 -5.82 5.52
N SER A 12 15.14 -6.02 5.83
CA SER A 12 15.97 -5.02 6.49
C SER A 12 16.12 -3.76 5.65
N GLU A 13 16.39 -3.90 4.36
CA GLU A 13 16.53 -2.77 3.44
C GLU A 13 15.22 -1.98 3.31
N ILE A 14 14.10 -2.69 3.26
CA ILE A 14 12.77 -2.06 3.17
C ILE A 14 12.47 -1.27 4.44
N LYS A 15 12.72 -1.85 5.60
CA LYS A 15 12.50 -1.18 6.89
C LYS A 15 13.37 0.06 7.04
N GLU A 16 14.64 -0.05 6.65
CA GLU A 16 15.58 1.05 6.73
C GLU A 16 15.15 2.21 5.83
N LYS A 17 14.78 1.92 4.58
CA LYS A 17 14.29 2.92 3.64
C LYS A 17 12.98 3.54 4.13
N ALA A 18 12.06 2.74 4.66
CA ALA A 18 10.79 3.22 5.20
C ALA A 18 11.03 4.21 6.35
N GLN A 19 11.94 3.87 7.26
CA GLN A 19 12.27 4.75 8.39
C GLN A 19 12.87 6.08 7.91
N LYS A 20 13.73 6.02 6.91
CA LYS A 20 14.35 7.22 6.33
C LYS A 20 13.31 8.13 5.69
N ILE A 21 12.39 7.57 4.92
CA ILE A 21 11.29 8.32 4.29
C ILE A 21 10.41 8.95 5.36
N LYS A 22 10.06 8.19 6.38
CA LYS A 22 9.24 8.65 7.50
C LYS A 22 9.85 9.87 8.18
N GLU A 23 11.15 9.85 8.41
CA GLU A 23 11.87 10.96 9.03
C GLU A 23 11.95 12.18 8.10
N GLU A 24 12.31 11.96 6.83
CA GLU A 24 12.44 13.04 5.86
C GLU A 24 11.13 13.76 5.59
N LYS A 25 10.03 13.01 5.51
CA LYS A 25 8.70 13.55 5.22
C LYS A 25 7.91 13.91 6.47
N LYS A 26 8.46 13.64 7.65
CA LYS A 26 7.81 13.89 8.94
C LYS A 26 6.44 13.23 9.03
N LEU A 27 6.38 11.97 8.64
CA LEU A 27 5.15 11.20 8.65
C LEU A 27 4.93 10.53 10.01
N ARG A 28 3.67 10.43 10.41
CA ARG A 28 3.30 9.70 11.61
C ARG A 28 3.54 8.19 11.40
N LYS A 29 3.13 7.69 10.26
CA LYS A 29 3.30 6.29 9.88
C LYS A 29 3.63 6.17 8.40
N ILE A 30 4.33 5.09 8.06
CA ILE A 30 4.56 4.71 6.68
C ILE A 30 4.33 3.20 6.55
N TYR A 31 3.77 2.81 5.42
CA TYR A 31 3.42 1.42 5.15
C TYR A 31 4.14 0.96 3.88
N PRO A 32 5.23 0.20 4.02
CA PRO A 32 5.86 -0.41 2.85
C PRO A 32 5.02 -1.61 2.42
N MET A 33 4.43 -1.52 1.23
CA MET A 33 3.61 -2.57 0.66
C MET A 33 4.41 -3.30 -0.40
N VAL A 34 4.49 -4.61 -0.28
CA VAL A 34 5.33 -5.46 -1.11
C VAL A 34 4.48 -6.31 -2.04
N VAL A 35 4.85 -6.29 -3.32
CA VAL A 35 4.26 -7.18 -4.33
C VAL A 35 5.41 -7.98 -4.94
N PHE A 36 5.28 -9.29 -4.94
CA PHE A 36 6.32 -10.15 -5.50
C PHE A 36 6.19 -10.22 -7.02
N GLY A 37 7.34 -10.16 -7.69
CA GLY A 37 7.42 -10.35 -9.13
C GLY A 37 7.23 -11.80 -9.51
N GLU A 38 6.87 -12.00 -10.76
CA GLU A 38 6.70 -13.32 -11.35
C GLU A 38 7.71 -13.53 -12.47
N ALA A 39 7.70 -14.70 -13.07
CA ALA A 39 8.60 -15.03 -14.19
C ALA A 39 8.39 -14.03 -15.33
N GLY A 40 9.47 -13.42 -15.79
CA GLY A 40 9.46 -12.41 -16.84
C GLY A 40 9.46 -10.98 -16.35
N ASP A 41 9.25 -10.75 -15.06
CA ASP A 41 9.35 -9.41 -14.48
C ASP A 41 10.81 -9.01 -14.26
N GLU A 42 11.08 -7.70 -14.29
CA GLU A 42 12.43 -7.18 -14.12
C GLU A 42 12.94 -7.36 -12.68
N LYS A 43 12.04 -7.36 -11.71
CA LYS A 43 12.40 -7.46 -10.30
C LYS A 43 11.68 -8.61 -9.64
N GLU A 44 12.31 -9.16 -8.61
CA GLU A 44 11.70 -10.18 -7.77
C GLU A 44 10.76 -9.58 -6.73
N VAL A 45 11.03 -8.34 -6.35
CA VAL A 45 10.27 -7.66 -5.31
C VAL A 45 10.01 -6.22 -5.74
N TYR A 46 8.75 -5.81 -5.63
CA TYR A 46 8.32 -4.42 -5.85
C TYR A 46 7.79 -3.88 -4.55
N VAL A 47 8.16 -2.64 -4.23
CA VAL A 47 7.74 -2.00 -2.97
C VAL A 47 7.14 -0.64 -3.24
N ALA A 48 5.98 -0.39 -2.66
CA ALA A 48 5.36 0.93 -2.62
C ALA A 48 5.35 1.41 -1.16
N TYR A 49 5.97 2.56 -0.92
CA TYR A 49 5.97 3.20 0.40
C TYR A 49 4.79 4.15 0.46
N MET A 50 3.80 3.81 1.28
CA MET A 50 2.50 4.46 1.30
C MET A 50 2.30 5.25 2.59
N SER A 51 1.66 6.41 2.47
CA SER A 51 1.24 7.17 3.64
C SER A 51 -0.10 6.65 4.15
N GLU A 52 -0.42 6.99 5.40
CA GLU A 52 -1.75 6.76 5.95
C GLU A 52 -2.77 7.64 5.21
N PRO A 53 -3.91 7.11 4.78
CA PRO A 53 -4.93 7.93 4.12
C PRO A 53 -5.43 9.05 5.05
N THR A 54 -5.57 10.25 4.49
CA THR A 54 -6.21 11.36 5.21
C THR A 54 -7.71 11.18 5.20
N PHE A 55 -8.41 11.90 6.08
CA PHE A 55 -9.87 11.86 6.09
C PHE A 55 -10.49 12.28 4.73
N PRO A 56 -10.03 13.34 4.07
CA PRO A 56 -10.54 13.66 2.73
C PRO A 56 -10.29 12.57 1.70
N GLN A 57 -9.15 11.91 1.73
CA GLN A 57 -8.84 10.79 0.83
C GLN A 57 -9.76 9.61 1.08
N PHE A 58 -9.99 9.28 2.34
CA PHE A 58 -10.89 8.20 2.73
C PHE A 58 -12.34 8.51 2.33
N SER A 59 -12.78 9.74 2.55
CA SER A 59 -14.12 10.19 2.17
C SER A 59 -14.34 10.09 0.65
N LYS A 60 -13.32 10.48 -0.13
CA LYS A 60 -13.33 10.37 -1.59
C LYS A 60 -13.42 8.91 -2.03
N LEU A 61 -12.69 8.01 -1.36
CA LEU A 61 -12.75 6.58 -1.62
C LEU A 61 -14.17 6.05 -1.42
N MET A 62 -14.79 6.37 -0.29
CA MET A 62 -16.12 5.90 0.04
C MET A 62 -17.15 6.37 -1.00
N ALA A 63 -17.07 7.62 -1.40
CA ALA A 63 -18.00 8.18 -2.41
C ALA A 63 -17.80 7.53 -3.78
N ALA A 64 -16.55 7.28 -4.18
CA ALA A 64 -16.23 6.73 -5.49
C ALA A 64 -16.47 5.21 -5.57
N SER A 65 -16.33 4.48 -4.46
CA SER A 65 -16.46 3.03 -4.46
C SER A 65 -17.88 2.54 -4.75
N GLU A 66 -18.86 3.37 -4.53
CA GLU A 66 -20.25 3.06 -4.90
C GLU A 66 -20.42 2.93 -6.42
N LYS A 67 -19.59 3.64 -7.19
CA LYS A 67 -19.66 3.64 -8.64
C LYS A 67 -18.69 2.64 -9.27
N ASP A 68 -17.44 2.67 -8.81
CA ASP A 68 -16.38 1.80 -9.33
C ASP A 68 -15.35 1.59 -8.23
N GLU A 69 -15.43 0.45 -7.57
CA GLU A 69 -14.57 0.10 -6.45
C GLU A 69 -13.11 -0.01 -6.88
N VAL A 70 -12.84 -0.59 -8.05
CA VAL A 70 -11.47 -0.76 -8.55
C VAL A 70 -10.81 0.58 -8.82
N MET A 71 -11.52 1.47 -9.50
CA MET A 71 -11.00 2.82 -9.78
C MET A 71 -10.83 3.64 -8.51
N ALA A 72 -11.73 3.47 -7.54
CA ALA A 72 -11.63 4.15 -6.25
C ALA A 72 -10.36 3.72 -5.50
N MET A 73 -10.10 2.41 -5.45
CA MET A 73 -8.90 1.88 -4.79
C MET A 73 -7.63 2.31 -5.51
N ARG A 74 -7.65 2.33 -6.84
CA ARG A 74 -6.52 2.80 -7.64
C ARG A 74 -6.20 4.27 -7.35
N THR A 75 -7.22 5.10 -7.27
CA THR A 75 -7.06 6.51 -6.95
C THR A 75 -6.46 6.68 -5.56
N LEU A 76 -6.96 5.94 -4.58
CA LEU A 76 -6.41 5.97 -3.22
C LEU A 76 -4.95 5.53 -3.21
N ALA A 77 -4.60 4.48 -3.95
CA ALA A 77 -3.23 4.02 -4.04
C ALA A 77 -2.30 5.11 -4.57
N LYS A 78 -2.71 5.82 -5.62
CA LYS A 78 -1.94 6.94 -6.16
C LYS A 78 -1.80 8.09 -5.18
N ASP A 79 -2.88 8.41 -4.48
CA ASP A 79 -2.89 9.51 -3.51
C ASP A 79 -1.98 9.24 -2.31
N CYS A 80 -1.88 7.98 -1.88
CA CYS A 80 -1.06 7.60 -0.73
C CYS A 80 0.38 7.23 -1.08
N PHE A 81 0.69 7.05 -2.36
CA PHE A 81 2.04 6.68 -2.80
C PHE A 81 3.03 7.81 -2.53
N ILE A 82 4.11 7.49 -1.82
CA ILE A 82 5.17 8.46 -1.49
C ILE A 82 6.42 8.18 -2.31
N ASP A 83 6.87 6.94 -2.32
CA ASP A 83 8.12 6.54 -2.98
C ASP A 83 8.09 5.05 -3.29
N GLY A 84 9.01 4.61 -4.14
CA GLY A 84 9.16 3.20 -4.49
C GLY A 84 8.86 2.92 -5.95
N ASP A 85 8.34 1.75 -6.21
CA ASP A 85 8.08 1.28 -7.58
C ASP A 85 6.73 1.78 -8.08
N ARG A 86 6.76 2.82 -8.88
CA ARG A 86 5.55 3.49 -9.39
C ARG A 86 4.67 2.59 -10.26
N GLU A 87 5.24 1.57 -10.88
CA GLU A 87 4.48 0.62 -11.69
C GLU A 87 3.38 -0.08 -10.88
N LEU A 88 3.51 -0.11 -9.54
CA LEU A 88 2.49 -0.68 -8.66
C LEU A 88 1.20 0.14 -8.64
N VAL A 89 1.30 1.43 -8.93
CA VAL A 89 0.15 2.34 -8.86
C VAL A 89 -0.22 2.94 -10.22
N ASP A 90 0.71 2.98 -11.18
CA ASP A 90 0.50 3.62 -12.46
C ASP A 90 -0.06 2.69 -13.54
N ASN A 91 0.21 1.39 -13.45
CA ASN A 91 -0.20 0.42 -14.46
C ASN A 91 -1.52 -0.27 -14.11
N ASP A 92 -2.29 -0.61 -15.14
CA ASP A 92 -3.49 -1.45 -15.04
C ASP A 92 -3.10 -2.92 -15.04
N SER A 93 -2.07 -3.26 -14.28
CA SER A 93 -1.46 -4.58 -14.30
C SER A 93 -1.82 -5.40 -13.06
N MET A 94 -1.40 -6.65 -13.06
CA MET A 94 -1.57 -7.54 -11.90
C MET A 94 -0.91 -7.00 -10.64
N PHE A 95 0.04 -6.08 -10.77
CA PHE A 95 0.65 -5.42 -9.61
C PHE A 95 -0.39 -4.67 -8.78
N LEU A 96 -1.31 -3.98 -9.45
CA LEU A 96 -2.36 -3.25 -8.74
C LEU A 96 -3.22 -4.19 -7.90
N PHE A 97 -3.55 -5.37 -8.40
CA PHE A 97 -4.34 -6.33 -7.64
C PHE A 97 -3.61 -6.83 -6.40
N GLY A 98 -2.29 -7.07 -6.51
CA GLY A 98 -1.46 -7.43 -5.36
C GLY A 98 -1.44 -6.31 -4.33
N LEU A 99 -1.28 -5.08 -4.80
CA LEU A 99 -1.26 -3.89 -3.93
C LEU A 99 -2.62 -3.67 -3.27
N MET A 100 -3.71 -3.89 -3.98
CA MET A 100 -5.07 -3.70 -3.47
C MET A 100 -5.38 -4.57 -2.27
N GLY A 101 -4.87 -5.80 -2.25
CA GLY A 101 -5.05 -6.69 -1.10
C GLY A 101 -4.49 -6.09 0.17
N GLN A 102 -3.29 -5.53 0.10
CA GLN A 102 -2.64 -4.88 1.25
C GLN A 102 -3.29 -3.54 1.59
N LEU A 103 -3.68 -2.78 0.56
CA LEU A 103 -4.34 -1.49 0.76
C LEU A 103 -5.68 -1.67 1.48
N SER A 104 -6.39 -2.75 1.21
CA SER A 104 -7.62 -3.10 1.92
C SER A 104 -7.37 -3.30 3.41
N GLU A 105 -6.26 -3.93 3.78
CA GLU A 105 -5.88 -4.09 5.18
C GLU A 105 -5.58 -2.75 5.84
N LEU A 106 -4.97 -1.83 5.10
CA LEU A 106 -4.69 -0.49 5.61
C LEU A 106 -5.97 0.28 5.91
N ILE A 107 -7.01 0.08 5.10
CA ILE A 107 -8.30 0.75 5.26
C ILE A 107 -9.10 0.12 6.39
N THR A 108 -8.85 -1.15 6.70
CA THR A 108 -9.52 -1.83 7.81
C THR A 108 -9.26 -1.06 9.09
N THR A 109 -10.32 -0.58 9.69
CA THR A 109 -10.23 0.25 10.89
C THR A 109 -9.69 -0.55 12.07
N ARG A 110 -9.08 0.18 13.01
CA ARG A 110 -8.63 -0.42 14.26
C ARG A 110 -9.82 -1.06 14.96
N GLN A 111 -9.56 -2.16 15.62
CA GLN A 111 -10.57 -2.78 16.45
C GLN A 111 -11.06 -1.76 17.47
N SER A 112 -12.35 -1.67 17.58
CA SER A 112 -12.99 -0.74 18.50
C SER A 112 -14.25 -1.36 19.08
N THR A 113 -14.64 -0.88 20.22
CA THR A 113 -15.88 -1.32 20.86
C THR A 113 -16.57 -0.14 21.50
N LEU A 114 -17.88 -0.19 21.47
CA LEU A 114 -18.71 0.80 22.16
C LEU A 114 -18.94 0.32 23.59
N VAL A 115 -18.62 1.17 24.54
CA VAL A 115 -18.88 0.87 25.95
C VAL A 115 -20.25 1.45 26.30
N ASN A 116 -21.17 0.57 26.70
CA ASN A 116 -22.49 0.99 27.14
C ASN A 116 -22.40 1.50 28.58
N LEU A 117 -23.01 2.64 28.81
CA LEU A 117 -23.06 3.26 30.13
C LEU A 117 -24.30 2.81 30.90
#